data_f396cc5f06a03c363c0e2541d8c39328
#
_entry.id   f396cc5f06a03c363c0e2541d8c39328
#
_cell.length_a   1.000
_cell.length_b   1.000
_cell.length_c   1.000
_cell.angle_alpha   90.00
_cell.angle_beta   90.00
_cell.angle_gamma   90.00
#
_symmetry.space_group_name_H-M   'P 1'
#
loop_
_entity.id
_entity.type
_entity.pdbx_description
1 polymer ?
#
loop_
_entity_poly.entity_id
_entity_poly.type
_entity_poly.pdbx_seq_one_letter_code
_entity_poly.pdbx_strand_id
1 'polypeptide(L)'
;MSKREDLLKAIDAKYKAMGQDPDIHLSGLLHAEPMKYWDFIQVDALLGLQTQRTQLPDEMVFIMYHQINELLFKMILWEMGQISHTENIEPDKFVMHLMRISRYFDVLSDSFDVMGEGMELEQYMKFRDTLTPASGFQSAQYRMIEIASTELINLIDARFREGIDRDTPYEHAFEHMYWQAAGKDYTSGAKSKLLTNFEDKYKKELIDHMKDYNTVNLWTKYKELPAEYKKNTELIKAMRHYDHTVNIEWTIHHLEAAKKYLGDGAATGGSDWTKYMHPKYQRRIFFPDLWSKDELAG
;
A
#
# COMPACT_ATOMS: atom_id res chain seq x y z
N MET A 1 1.93 -39.98 -25.47
CA MET A 1 0.52 -39.50 -25.33
C MET A 1 0.42 -38.11 -25.95
N SER A 2 -0.72 -37.76 -26.51
CA SER A 2 -0.91 -36.42 -27.04
C SER A 2 -1.07 -35.41 -25.89
N LYS A 3 -0.69 -34.15 -26.09
CA LYS A 3 -0.88 -33.06 -25.12
C LYS A 3 -2.32 -33.00 -24.57
N ARG A 4 -3.29 -33.36 -25.41
CA ARG A 4 -4.72 -33.41 -25.05
C ARG A 4 -5.01 -34.53 -24.04
N GLU A 5 -4.44 -35.71 -24.22
CA GLU A 5 -4.63 -36.83 -23.29
C GLU A 5 -4.04 -36.53 -21.93
N ASP A 6 -2.88 -35.90 -21.89
CA ASP A 6 -2.25 -35.49 -20.64
C ASP A 6 -3.08 -34.42 -19.89
N LEU A 7 -3.68 -33.44 -20.61
CA LEU A 7 -4.58 -32.44 -20.04
C LEU A 7 -5.87 -33.08 -19.48
N LEU A 8 -6.48 -34.02 -20.21
CA LEU A 8 -7.68 -34.72 -19.74
C LEU A 8 -7.40 -35.49 -18.45
N LYS A 9 -6.27 -36.23 -18.38
CA LYS A 9 -5.84 -36.94 -17.17
C LYS A 9 -5.63 -35.98 -16.00
N ALA A 10 -5.02 -34.81 -16.24
CA ALA A 10 -4.83 -33.79 -15.17
C ALA A 10 -6.15 -33.21 -14.70
N ILE A 11 -7.09 -32.96 -15.62
CA ILE A 11 -8.46 -32.49 -15.27
C ILE A 11 -9.17 -33.53 -14.42
N ASP A 12 -9.15 -34.80 -14.85
CA ASP A 12 -9.73 -35.92 -14.11
C ASP A 12 -9.18 -36.03 -12.70
N ALA A 13 -7.86 -35.99 -12.55
CA ALA A 13 -7.20 -36.06 -11.25
C ALA A 13 -7.62 -34.89 -10.36
N LYS A 14 -7.65 -33.65 -10.90
CA LYS A 14 -8.04 -32.45 -10.19
C LYS A 14 -9.46 -32.53 -9.61
N TYR A 15 -10.44 -32.84 -10.46
CA TYR A 15 -11.84 -32.85 -10.03
C TYR A 15 -12.17 -34.04 -9.12
N LYS A 16 -11.57 -35.20 -9.36
CA LYS A 16 -11.70 -36.35 -8.45
C LYS A 16 -11.12 -36.07 -7.08
N ALA A 17 -10.00 -35.36 -6.98
CA ALA A 17 -9.40 -34.95 -5.71
C ALA A 17 -10.32 -33.97 -4.92
N MET A 18 -11.18 -33.23 -5.64
CA MET A 18 -12.18 -32.33 -5.07
C MET A 18 -13.53 -33.03 -4.78
N GLY A 19 -13.63 -34.36 -5.02
CA GLY A 19 -14.88 -35.12 -4.86
C GLY A 19 -15.94 -34.80 -5.93
N GLN A 20 -15.52 -34.28 -7.10
CA GLN A 20 -16.40 -33.89 -8.20
C GLN A 20 -16.21 -34.79 -9.41
N ASP A 21 -17.28 -34.93 -10.21
CA ASP A 21 -17.24 -35.67 -11.46
C ASP A 21 -16.66 -34.81 -12.60
N PRO A 22 -15.50 -35.17 -13.19
CA PRO A 22 -14.90 -34.43 -14.29
C PRO A 22 -15.79 -34.32 -15.54
N ASP A 23 -16.60 -35.35 -15.82
CA ASP A 23 -17.42 -35.39 -17.04
C ASP A 23 -18.56 -34.37 -16.98
N ILE A 24 -19.08 -34.07 -15.82
CA ILE A 24 -20.08 -33.01 -15.63
C ILE A 24 -19.46 -31.66 -16.02
N HIS A 25 -18.22 -31.37 -15.58
CA HIS A 25 -17.53 -30.13 -15.91
C HIS A 25 -17.17 -30.05 -17.41
N LEU A 26 -16.70 -31.11 -17.98
CA LEU A 26 -16.42 -31.19 -19.45
C LEU A 26 -17.71 -31.00 -20.28
N SER A 27 -18.82 -31.60 -19.85
CA SER A 27 -20.13 -31.39 -20.47
C SER A 27 -20.58 -29.92 -20.38
N GLY A 28 -20.36 -29.29 -19.23
CA GLY A 28 -20.66 -27.86 -19.05
C GLY A 28 -19.93 -26.94 -20.04
N LEU A 29 -18.70 -27.30 -20.44
CA LEU A 29 -17.94 -26.53 -21.42
C LEU A 29 -18.59 -26.48 -22.81
N LEU A 30 -19.43 -27.46 -23.16
CA LEU A 30 -20.17 -27.43 -24.42
C LEU A 30 -21.20 -26.31 -24.49
N HIS A 31 -21.63 -25.84 -23.35
CA HIS A 31 -22.67 -24.82 -23.22
C HIS A 31 -22.13 -23.48 -22.70
N ALA A 32 -20.89 -23.46 -22.21
CA ALA A 32 -20.26 -22.26 -21.70
C ALA A 32 -19.87 -21.32 -22.84
N GLU A 33 -20.22 -20.04 -22.70
CA GLU A 33 -19.72 -19.01 -23.62
C GLU A 33 -18.24 -18.69 -23.28
N PRO A 34 -17.40 -18.44 -24.34
CA PRO A 34 -16.03 -17.97 -24.12
C PRO A 34 -16.01 -16.64 -23.35
N MET A 35 -15.10 -16.56 -22.39
CA MET A 35 -14.85 -15.33 -21.63
C MET A 35 -14.40 -14.20 -22.55
N LYS A 36 -15.01 -13.03 -22.45
CA LYS A 36 -14.62 -11.82 -23.17
C LYS A 36 -13.75 -10.93 -22.29
N TYR A 37 -12.88 -10.14 -22.88
CA TYR A 37 -11.95 -9.27 -22.18
C TYR A 37 -12.63 -8.37 -21.16
N TRP A 38 -13.67 -7.65 -21.58
CA TRP A 38 -14.39 -6.70 -20.72
C TRP A 38 -15.15 -7.38 -19.56
N ASP A 39 -15.67 -8.61 -19.78
CA ASP A 39 -16.31 -9.40 -18.73
C ASP A 39 -15.28 -9.88 -17.70
N PHE A 40 -14.09 -10.30 -18.19
CA PHE A 40 -13.02 -10.80 -17.34
C PHE A 40 -12.47 -9.73 -16.39
N ILE A 41 -12.22 -8.50 -16.89
CA ILE A 41 -11.70 -7.41 -16.09
C ILE A 41 -12.79 -6.46 -15.56
N GLN A 42 -14.08 -6.76 -15.81
CA GLN A 42 -15.22 -5.98 -15.32
C GLN A 42 -15.16 -4.49 -15.71
N VAL A 43 -14.86 -4.21 -17.00
CA VAL A 43 -14.61 -2.85 -17.50
C VAL A 43 -15.78 -1.92 -17.20
N ASP A 44 -17.01 -2.34 -17.46
CA ASP A 44 -18.19 -1.48 -17.28
C ASP A 44 -18.40 -1.09 -15.81
N ALA A 45 -18.18 -2.04 -14.90
CA ALA A 45 -18.23 -1.76 -13.47
C ALA A 45 -17.09 -0.81 -13.06
N LEU A 46 -15.86 -1.06 -13.52
CA LEU A 46 -14.70 -0.23 -13.20
C LEU A 46 -14.89 1.22 -13.67
N LEU A 47 -15.35 1.42 -14.91
CA LEU A 47 -15.58 2.74 -15.50
C LEU A 47 -16.87 3.40 -15.04
N GLY A 48 -17.70 2.72 -14.27
CA GLY A 48 -18.92 3.25 -13.65
C GLY A 48 -18.77 3.72 -12.19
N LEU A 49 -17.57 3.62 -11.61
CA LEU A 49 -17.33 3.95 -10.20
C LEU A 49 -17.04 5.43 -9.93
N GLN A 50 -16.90 6.26 -10.96
CA GLN A 50 -16.54 7.66 -10.84
C GLN A 50 -17.79 8.53 -10.69
N THR A 51 -17.89 9.27 -9.58
CA THR A 51 -19.01 10.17 -9.30
C THR A 51 -18.50 11.53 -8.84
N GLN A 52 -18.64 12.54 -9.70
CA GLN A 52 -18.30 13.92 -9.37
C GLN A 52 -19.32 14.54 -8.41
N ARG A 53 -18.87 15.46 -7.58
CA ARG A 53 -19.68 16.31 -6.71
C ARG A 53 -19.94 17.68 -7.31
N THR A 54 -19.08 18.11 -8.23
CA THR A 54 -19.16 19.38 -8.94
C THR A 54 -19.25 19.14 -10.46
N GLN A 55 -19.39 20.20 -11.22
CA GLN A 55 -19.36 20.16 -12.69
C GLN A 55 -17.98 20.53 -13.26
N LEU A 56 -16.96 20.61 -12.39
CA LEU A 56 -15.60 20.97 -12.80
C LEU A 56 -14.90 19.73 -13.41
N PRO A 57 -14.45 19.78 -14.67
CA PRO A 57 -13.90 18.61 -15.37
C PRO A 57 -12.73 17.93 -14.65
N ASP A 58 -11.86 18.71 -14.02
CA ASP A 58 -10.67 18.19 -13.35
C ASP A 58 -10.96 17.40 -12.08
N GLU A 59 -12.17 17.54 -11.52
CA GLU A 59 -12.60 16.66 -10.42
C GLU A 59 -12.66 15.20 -10.87
N MET A 60 -13.03 14.91 -12.10
CA MET A 60 -13.00 13.56 -12.66
C MET A 60 -11.58 13.01 -12.77
N VAL A 61 -10.63 13.84 -13.20
CA VAL A 61 -9.19 13.48 -13.23
C VAL A 61 -8.70 13.15 -11.83
N PHE A 62 -9.03 13.99 -10.85
CA PHE A 62 -8.69 13.80 -9.44
C PHE A 62 -9.22 12.47 -8.88
N ILE A 63 -10.49 12.14 -9.16
CA ILE A 63 -11.11 10.88 -8.72
C ILE A 63 -10.39 9.68 -9.33
N MET A 64 -10.23 9.66 -10.65
CA MET A 64 -9.60 8.53 -11.35
C MET A 64 -8.15 8.35 -10.94
N TYR A 65 -7.40 9.42 -10.77
CA TYR A 65 -6.04 9.38 -10.27
C TYR A 65 -5.93 8.67 -8.91
N HIS A 66 -6.79 9.03 -7.96
CA HIS A 66 -6.80 8.37 -6.64
C HIS A 66 -7.26 6.91 -6.72
N GLN A 67 -8.19 6.58 -7.60
CA GLN A 67 -8.61 5.20 -7.83
C GLN A 67 -7.47 4.34 -8.42
N ILE A 68 -6.66 4.90 -9.33
CA ILE A 68 -5.46 4.24 -9.87
C ILE A 68 -4.46 3.97 -8.74
N ASN A 69 -4.22 4.94 -7.87
CA ASN A 69 -3.32 4.79 -6.74
C ASN A 69 -3.78 3.66 -5.80
N GLU A 70 -5.06 3.60 -5.47
CA GLU A 70 -5.63 2.54 -4.64
C GLU A 70 -5.53 1.15 -5.30
N LEU A 71 -5.67 1.05 -6.64
CA LEU A 71 -5.44 -0.19 -7.38
C LEU A 71 -3.97 -0.60 -7.36
N LEU A 72 -3.03 0.32 -7.50
CA LEU A 72 -1.60 0.06 -7.38
C LEU A 72 -1.23 -0.38 -5.95
N PHE A 73 -1.79 0.24 -4.92
CA PHE A 73 -1.61 -0.22 -3.54
C PHE A 73 -2.14 -1.63 -3.33
N LYS A 74 -3.26 -1.98 -3.93
CA LYS A 74 -3.79 -3.35 -3.90
C LYS A 74 -2.85 -4.35 -4.58
N MET A 75 -2.24 -3.99 -5.71
CA MET A 75 -1.22 -4.82 -6.38
C MET A 75 0.01 -5.01 -5.49
N ILE A 76 0.47 -3.96 -4.83
CA ILE A 76 1.60 -4.01 -3.89
C ILE A 76 1.28 -4.96 -2.73
N LEU A 77 0.13 -4.81 -2.08
CA LEU A 77 -0.29 -5.71 -0.99
C LEU A 77 -0.43 -7.16 -1.44
N TRP A 78 -0.86 -7.38 -2.69
CA TRP A 78 -0.93 -8.72 -3.28
C TRP A 78 0.46 -9.38 -3.42
N GLU A 79 1.46 -8.64 -3.88
CA GLU A 79 2.85 -9.13 -3.96
C GLU A 79 3.44 -9.34 -2.56
N MET A 80 3.18 -8.44 -1.62
CA MET A 80 3.61 -8.58 -0.22
C MET A 80 3.03 -9.84 0.42
N GLY A 81 1.74 -10.11 0.22
CA GLY A 81 1.10 -11.32 0.72
C GLY A 81 1.76 -12.60 0.22
N GLN A 82 2.21 -12.61 -1.03
CA GLN A 82 2.93 -13.76 -1.60
C GLN A 82 4.30 -13.98 -0.95
N ILE A 83 5.01 -12.91 -0.56
CA ILE A 83 6.26 -13.03 0.21
C ILE A 83 5.95 -13.52 1.62
N SER A 84 5.04 -12.83 2.29
CA SER A 84 4.78 -12.96 3.74
C SER A 84 4.19 -14.33 4.11
N HIS A 85 3.26 -14.84 3.30
CA HIS A 85 2.56 -16.10 3.60
C HIS A 85 3.14 -17.33 2.88
N THR A 86 4.28 -17.18 2.19
CA THR A 86 5.01 -18.32 1.62
C THR A 86 6.01 -18.84 2.66
N GLU A 87 5.83 -20.10 3.07
CA GLU A 87 6.84 -20.80 3.86
C GLU A 87 8.11 -21.00 3.03
N ASN A 88 9.28 -20.71 3.63
CA ASN A 88 10.58 -20.91 2.99
C ASN A 88 10.67 -20.30 1.59
N ILE A 89 10.25 -19.05 1.43
CA ILE A 89 10.34 -18.37 0.14
C ILE A 89 11.78 -18.35 -0.37
N GLU A 90 11.96 -18.75 -1.62
CA GLU A 90 13.28 -18.70 -2.24
C GLU A 90 13.73 -17.25 -2.48
N PRO A 91 15.03 -16.92 -2.29
CA PRO A 91 15.56 -15.57 -2.41
C PRO A 91 15.26 -14.91 -3.77
N ASP A 92 15.38 -15.67 -4.87
CA ASP A 92 15.08 -15.15 -6.21
C ASP A 92 13.60 -14.76 -6.35
N LYS A 93 12.70 -15.51 -5.72
CA LYS A 93 11.28 -15.16 -5.64
C LYS A 93 11.05 -13.92 -4.82
N PHE A 94 11.73 -13.83 -3.68
CA PHE A 94 11.68 -12.64 -2.83
C PHE A 94 12.12 -11.39 -3.60
N VAL A 95 13.27 -11.44 -4.28
CA VAL A 95 13.77 -10.34 -5.14
C VAL A 95 12.78 -10.00 -6.24
N MET A 96 12.23 -11.02 -6.91
CA MET A 96 11.26 -10.81 -7.99
C MET A 96 10.03 -10.03 -7.51
N HIS A 97 9.45 -10.40 -6.37
CA HIS A 97 8.30 -9.71 -5.79
C HIS A 97 8.65 -8.28 -5.35
N LEU A 98 9.80 -8.07 -4.69
CA LEU A 98 10.28 -6.73 -4.32
C LEU A 98 10.46 -5.82 -5.54
N MET A 99 11.04 -6.34 -6.62
CA MET A 99 11.20 -5.57 -7.87
C MET A 99 9.87 -5.21 -8.53
N ARG A 100 8.84 -6.06 -8.38
CA ARG A 100 7.47 -5.72 -8.83
C ARG A 100 6.87 -4.62 -7.97
N ILE A 101 6.97 -4.75 -6.65
CA ILE A 101 6.50 -3.73 -5.71
C ILE A 101 7.16 -2.37 -6.02
N SER A 102 8.49 -2.33 -6.20
CA SER A 102 9.21 -1.11 -6.55
C SER A 102 8.70 -0.48 -7.85
N ARG A 103 8.48 -1.29 -8.90
CA ARG A 103 7.91 -0.78 -10.18
C ARG A 103 6.51 -0.18 -10.01
N TYR A 104 5.69 -0.72 -9.12
CA TYR A 104 4.38 -0.13 -8.85
C TYR A 104 4.51 1.22 -8.12
N PHE A 105 5.50 1.35 -7.25
CA PHE A 105 5.84 2.64 -6.63
C PHE A 105 6.48 3.63 -7.62
N ASP A 106 7.29 3.16 -8.59
CA ASP A 106 7.80 4.01 -9.67
C ASP A 106 6.63 4.60 -10.47
N VAL A 107 5.64 3.77 -10.85
CA VAL A 107 4.42 4.23 -11.52
C VAL A 107 3.64 5.23 -10.65
N LEU A 108 3.53 4.98 -9.34
CA LEU A 108 2.90 5.92 -8.40
C LEU A 108 3.64 7.27 -8.38
N SER A 109 4.97 7.25 -8.36
CA SER A 109 5.81 8.46 -8.35
C SER A 109 5.67 9.25 -9.65
N ASP A 110 5.80 8.58 -10.80
CA ASP A 110 5.65 9.21 -12.11
C ASP A 110 4.23 9.76 -12.34
N SER A 111 3.23 9.09 -11.75
CA SER A 111 1.83 9.48 -11.90
C SER A 111 1.47 10.82 -11.24
N PHE A 112 2.35 11.37 -10.38
CA PHE A 112 2.13 12.71 -9.82
C PHE A 112 2.05 13.81 -10.88
N ASP A 113 2.65 13.61 -12.05
CA ASP A 113 2.54 14.53 -13.18
C ASP A 113 1.10 14.67 -13.70
N VAL A 114 0.29 13.63 -13.58
CA VAL A 114 -1.16 13.69 -13.89
C VAL A 114 -1.86 14.75 -13.03
N MET A 115 -1.52 14.82 -11.75
CA MET A 115 -2.00 15.88 -10.86
C MET A 115 -1.25 17.18 -11.10
N GLY A 116 0.10 17.10 -11.08
CA GLY A 116 0.99 18.26 -11.08
C GLY A 116 0.86 19.12 -12.34
N GLU A 117 0.68 18.53 -13.52
CA GLU A 117 0.61 19.22 -14.80
C GLU A 117 -0.72 19.02 -15.53
N GLY A 118 -1.45 17.96 -15.18
CA GLY A 118 -2.69 17.56 -15.85
C GLY A 118 -3.97 18.23 -15.34
N MET A 119 -3.92 19.04 -14.26
CA MET A 119 -5.08 19.73 -13.72
C MET A 119 -4.84 21.24 -13.62
N GLU A 120 -5.90 22.03 -13.86
CA GLU A 120 -5.89 23.47 -13.65
C GLU A 120 -6.01 23.80 -12.16
N LEU A 121 -5.05 24.60 -11.64
CA LEU A 121 -5.03 25.03 -10.25
C LEU A 121 -6.35 25.69 -9.82
N GLU A 122 -6.92 26.53 -10.68
CA GLU A 122 -8.18 27.22 -10.38
C GLU A 122 -9.35 26.26 -10.20
N GLN A 123 -9.47 25.23 -11.03
CA GLN A 123 -10.51 24.20 -10.88
C GLN A 123 -10.29 23.40 -9.61
N TYR A 124 -9.06 22.94 -9.37
CA TYR A 124 -8.72 22.23 -8.13
C TYR A 124 -9.10 23.03 -6.88
N MET A 125 -8.72 24.29 -6.81
CA MET A 125 -9.02 25.14 -5.65
C MET A 125 -10.53 25.32 -5.41
N LYS A 126 -11.35 25.25 -6.46
CA LYS A 126 -12.81 25.32 -6.34
C LYS A 126 -13.46 24.04 -5.83
N PHE A 127 -13.04 22.87 -6.34
CA PHE A 127 -13.68 21.64 -5.91
C PHE A 127 -13.09 21.07 -4.61
N ARG A 128 -11.82 21.38 -4.27
CA ARG A 128 -11.18 20.85 -3.05
C ARG A 128 -11.97 21.15 -1.78
N ASP A 129 -12.60 22.30 -1.68
CA ASP A 129 -13.39 22.69 -0.50
C ASP A 129 -14.59 21.76 -0.30
N THR A 130 -15.09 21.14 -1.37
CA THR A 130 -16.17 20.16 -1.31
C THR A 130 -15.70 18.81 -0.75
N LEU A 131 -14.39 18.56 -0.73
CA LEU A 131 -13.80 17.30 -0.26
C LEU A 131 -13.63 17.27 1.26
N THR A 132 -13.66 18.44 1.93
CA THR A 132 -13.47 18.51 3.39
C THR A 132 -14.52 17.66 4.13
N PRO A 133 -14.14 16.79 5.09
CA PRO A 133 -12.80 16.60 5.66
C PRO A 133 -11.96 15.47 5.02
N ALA A 134 -12.26 15.00 3.81
CA ALA A 134 -11.52 13.94 3.15
C ALA A 134 -10.07 14.36 2.82
N SER A 135 -9.14 13.42 2.91
CA SER A 135 -7.73 13.63 2.64
C SER A 135 -7.06 12.31 2.21
N GLY A 136 -6.02 12.38 1.40
CA GLY A 136 -5.14 11.22 1.07
C GLY A 136 -4.54 10.53 2.30
N PHE A 137 -4.45 11.22 3.43
CA PHE A 137 -4.14 10.63 4.74
C PHE A 137 -4.99 9.39 5.05
N GLN A 138 -6.24 9.35 4.58
CA GLN A 138 -7.21 8.30 4.85
C GLN A 138 -7.07 7.05 3.97
N SER A 139 -5.99 6.91 3.18
CA SER A 139 -5.71 5.65 2.48
C SER A 139 -5.31 4.56 3.46
N ALA A 140 -6.21 3.61 3.72
CA ALA A 140 -5.95 2.47 4.59
C ALA A 140 -4.94 1.51 3.96
N GLN A 141 -5.00 1.29 2.65
CA GLN A 141 -4.07 0.40 1.95
C GLN A 141 -2.61 0.86 2.08
N TYR A 142 -2.36 2.18 2.05
CA TYR A 142 -1.01 2.70 2.29
C TYR A 142 -0.51 2.36 3.70
N ARG A 143 -1.37 2.45 4.73
CA ARG A 143 -1.03 2.04 6.10
C ARG A 143 -0.76 0.54 6.21
N MET A 144 -1.54 -0.27 5.48
CA MET A 144 -1.32 -1.72 5.41
C MET A 144 0.02 -2.07 4.76
N ILE A 145 0.43 -1.35 3.70
CA ILE A 145 1.74 -1.52 3.07
C ILE A 145 2.86 -1.25 4.08
N GLU A 146 2.77 -0.16 4.85
CA GLU A 146 3.77 0.15 5.87
C GLU A 146 3.87 -0.97 6.93
N ILE A 147 2.74 -1.45 7.43
CA ILE A 147 2.67 -2.53 8.43
C ILE A 147 3.25 -3.84 7.85
N ALA A 148 2.95 -4.16 6.59
CA ALA A 148 3.47 -5.35 5.93
C ALA A 148 4.97 -5.25 5.57
N SER A 149 5.56 -4.06 5.60
CA SER A 149 6.96 -3.83 5.23
C SER A 149 7.94 -4.09 6.37
N THR A 150 7.58 -3.74 7.61
CA THR A 150 8.55 -3.67 8.71
C THR A 150 7.96 -4.02 10.07
N GLU A 151 8.81 -4.14 11.08
CA GLU A 151 8.37 -4.29 12.47
C GLU A 151 7.66 -3.02 12.97
N LEU A 152 6.61 -3.18 13.77
CA LEU A 152 5.78 -2.07 14.23
C LEU A 152 6.58 -0.96 14.93
N ILE A 153 7.65 -1.31 15.63
CA ILE A 153 8.51 -0.33 16.32
C ILE A 153 9.08 0.73 15.38
N ASN A 154 9.33 0.37 14.10
CA ASN A 154 9.82 1.30 13.08
C ASN A 154 8.74 2.28 12.60
N LEU A 155 7.46 1.97 12.84
CA LEU A 155 6.30 2.80 12.52
C LEU A 155 5.75 3.57 13.72
N ILE A 156 6.27 3.31 14.92
CA ILE A 156 5.93 4.08 16.12
C ILE A 156 6.63 5.43 16.07
N ASP A 157 5.91 6.48 16.42
CA ASP A 157 6.45 7.83 16.59
C ASP A 157 7.64 7.80 17.57
N ALA A 158 8.74 8.41 17.16
CA ALA A 158 10.01 8.35 17.89
C ALA A 158 9.89 8.76 19.36
N ARG A 159 8.93 9.64 19.69
CA ARG A 159 8.66 10.11 21.06
C ARG A 159 8.16 9.02 22.00
N PHE A 160 7.61 7.93 21.46
CA PHE A 160 6.95 6.88 22.24
C PHE A 160 7.63 5.52 22.14
N ARG A 161 8.72 5.39 21.36
CA ARG A 161 9.39 4.11 21.11
C ARG A 161 9.93 3.45 22.37
N GLU A 162 10.43 4.23 23.34
CA GLU A 162 10.96 3.68 24.61
C GLU A 162 9.90 2.97 25.46
N GLY A 163 8.62 3.31 25.29
CA GLY A 163 7.50 2.71 26.02
C GLY A 163 6.74 1.61 25.28
N ILE A 164 7.19 1.22 24.10
CA ILE A 164 6.51 0.25 23.25
C ILE A 164 7.47 -0.87 22.86
N ASP A 165 7.08 -2.10 23.14
CA ASP A 165 7.82 -3.33 22.84
C ASP A 165 6.92 -4.36 22.12
N ARG A 166 7.44 -5.59 21.97
CA ARG A 166 6.72 -6.68 21.29
C ARG A 166 5.50 -7.20 22.08
N ASP A 167 5.48 -6.99 23.40
CA ASP A 167 4.40 -7.44 24.29
C ASP A 167 3.33 -6.38 24.46
N THR A 168 3.57 -5.18 23.93
CA THR A 168 2.60 -4.07 23.96
C THR A 168 1.34 -4.42 23.17
N PRO A 169 0.13 -4.28 23.76
CA PRO A 169 -1.12 -4.53 23.05
C PRO A 169 -1.22 -3.70 21.75
N TYR A 170 -1.69 -4.33 20.67
CA TYR A 170 -1.79 -3.67 19.36
C TYR A 170 -2.65 -2.42 19.38
N GLU A 171 -3.70 -2.41 20.19
CA GLU A 171 -4.56 -1.25 20.41
C GLU A 171 -3.77 -0.05 20.98
N HIS A 172 -2.84 -0.33 21.88
CA HIS A 172 -1.97 0.70 22.44
C HIS A 172 -0.90 1.14 21.44
N ALA A 173 -0.24 0.22 20.75
CA ALA A 173 0.73 0.53 19.69
C ALA A 173 0.09 1.37 18.58
N PHE A 174 -1.14 1.05 18.17
CA PHE A 174 -1.90 1.79 17.16
C PHE A 174 -2.06 3.27 17.50
N GLU A 175 -2.33 3.61 18.78
CA GLU A 175 -2.49 5.00 19.24
C GLU A 175 -1.19 5.81 19.17
N HIS A 176 -0.05 5.15 18.94
CA HIS A 176 1.29 5.74 18.88
C HIS A 176 1.97 5.59 17.52
N MET A 177 1.24 5.09 16.51
CA MET A 177 1.73 5.07 15.13
C MET A 177 2.08 6.51 14.70
N TYR A 178 3.19 6.67 13.99
CA TYR A 178 3.72 7.99 13.62
C TYR A 178 2.69 8.89 12.92
N TRP A 179 1.82 8.31 12.10
CA TRP A 179 0.82 9.05 11.33
C TRP A 179 -0.35 9.59 12.17
N GLN A 180 -0.53 9.10 13.40
CA GLN A 180 -1.48 9.67 14.36
C GLN A 180 -1.19 11.15 14.62
N ALA A 181 0.09 11.57 14.57
CA ALA A 181 0.51 12.96 14.77
C ALA A 181 -0.13 13.95 13.78
N ALA A 182 -0.61 13.48 12.62
CA ALA A 182 -1.30 14.31 11.64
C ALA A 182 -2.68 14.82 12.13
N GLY A 183 -3.29 14.13 13.10
CA GLY A 183 -4.63 14.45 13.57
C GLY A 183 -4.84 14.33 15.06
N LYS A 184 -3.79 14.07 15.86
CA LYS A 184 -3.86 13.91 17.31
C LYS A 184 -3.07 15.01 18.03
N ASP A 185 -3.73 15.72 18.93
CA ASP A 185 -3.05 16.58 19.91
C ASP A 185 -2.65 15.72 21.10
N TYR A 186 -1.36 15.48 21.26
CA TYR A 186 -0.84 14.66 22.36
C TYR A 186 -0.88 15.32 23.73
N THR A 187 -1.13 16.62 23.79
CA THR A 187 -1.27 17.35 25.06
C THR A 187 -2.67 17.16 25.65
N SER A 188 -3.68 17.33 24.83
CA SER A 188 -5.09 17.20 25.25
C SER A 188 -5.68 15.81 24.98
N GLY A 189 -5.04 14.99 24.16
CA GLY A 189 -5.57 13.72 23.68
C GLY A 189 -6.67 13.87 22.60
N ALA A 190 -6.99 15.10 22.19
CA ALA A 190 -8.03 15.38 21.22
C ALA A 190 -7.63 14.89 19.82
N LYS A 191 -8.58 14.29 19.08
CA LYS A 191 -8.43 13.84 17.71
C LYS A 191 -9.22 14.74 16.75
N SER A 192 -8.64 15.04 15.61
CA SER A 192 -9.34 15.75 14.54
C SER A 192 -10.48 14.90 13.99
N LYS A 193 -11.48 15.54 13.37
CA LYS A 193 -12.59 14.83 12.72
C LYS A 193 -12.09 13.88 11.60
N LEU A 194 -11.05 14.28 10.88
CA LEU A 194 -10.37 13.47 9.88
C LEU A 194 -9.88 12.13 10.47
N LEU A 195 -9.13 12.21 11.58
CA LEU A 195 -8.57 11.02 12.23
C LEU A 195 -9.68 10.15 12.85
N THR A 196 -10.66 10.76 13.50
CA THR A 196 -11.79 10.02 14.08
C THR A 196 -12.55 9.25 13.02
N ASN A 197 -12.92 9.88 11.90
CA ASN A 197 -13.61 9.20 10.80
C ASN A 197 -12.80 8.05 10.20
N PHE A 198 -11.48 8.22 10.10
CA PHE A 198 -10.58 7.17 9.62
C PHE A 198 -10.55 5.98 10.58
N GLU A 199 -10.41 6.24 11.86
CA GLU A 199 -10.39 5.19 12.89
C GLU A 199 -11.73 4.47 13.00
N ASP A 200 -12.84 5.18 12.98
CA ASP A 200 -14.19 4.58 13.02
C ASP A 200 -14.39 3.55 11.91
N LYS A 201 -13.79 3.80 10.74
CA LYS A 201 -13.91 2.90 9.59
C LYS A 201 -12.86 1.78 9.57
N TYR A 202 -11.59 2.08 9.83
CA TYR A 202 -10.48 1.21 9.51
C TYR A 202 -9.67 0.70 10.70
N LYS A 203 -9.87 1.23 11.93
CA LYS A 203 -9.06 0.86 13.10
C LYS A 203 -9.03 -0.63 13.35
N LYS A 204 -10.19 -1.29 13.31
CA LYS A 204 -10.27 -2.74 13.52
C LYS A 204 -9.49 -3.50 12.45
N GLU A 205 -9.68 -3.16 11.19
CA GLU A 205 -9.01 -3.80 10.04
C GLU A 205 -7.49 -3.62 10.11
N LEU A 206 -7.03 -2.42 10.45
CA LEU A 206 -5.60 -2.14 10.61
C LEU A 206 -4.98 -2.90 11.78
N ILE A 207 -5.67 -3.00 12.92
CA ILE A 207 -5.21 -3.80 14.06
C ILE A 207 -5.15 -5.29 13.70
N ASP A 208 -6.15 -5.81 13.01
CA ASP A 208 -6.15 -7.19 12.53
C ASP A 208 -4.97 -7.42 11.56
N HIS A 209 -4.70 -6.47 10.67
CA HIS A 209 -3.55 -6.49 9.77
C HIS A 209 -2.20 -6.42 10.53
N MET A 210 -2.09 -5.61 11.60
CA MET A 210 -0.92 -5.60 12.48
C MET A 210 -0.65 -6.97 13.10
N LYS A 211 -1.70 -7.67 13.55
CA LYS A 211 -1.59 -9.03 14.11
C LYS A 211 -1.12 -10.03 13.05
N ASP A 212 -1.70 -9.95 11.85
CA ASP A 212 -1.39 -10.84 10.73
C ASP A 212 0.07 -10.72 10.28
N TYR A 213 0.57 -9.50 10.19
CA TYR A 213 1.91 -9.22 9.67
C TYR A 213 3.01 -9.08 10.73
N ASN A 214 2.68 -9.17 12.01
CA ASN A 214 3.66 -8.99 13.10
C ASN A 214 4.91 -9.87 12.95
N THR A 215 4.71 -11.13 12.57
CA THR A 215 5.79 -12.13 12.44
C THR A 215 6.17 -12.46 11.00
N VAL A 216 5.44 -11.92 10.02
CA VAL A 216 5.60 -12.26 8.58
C VAL A 216 5.78 -11.05 7.68
N ASN A 217 5.98 -9.84 8.24
CA ASN A 217 6.31 -8.67 7.42
C ASN A 217 7.63 -8.88 6.64
N LEU A 218 7.86 -8.06 5.61
CA LEU A 218 9.04 -8.22 4.74
C LEU A 218 10.35 -8.22 5.51
N TRP A 219 10.47 -7.37 6.53
CA TRP A 219 11.69 -7.28 7.33
C TRP A 219 11.93 -8.53 8.16
N THR A 220 10.88 -9.08 8.78
CA THR A 220 10.98 -10.34 9.53
C THR A 220 11.32 -11.50 8.60
N LYS A 221 10.66 -11.61 7.45
CA LYS A 221 10.97 -12.63 6.43
C LYS A 221 12.42 -12.57 5.96
N TYR A 222 12.96 -11.37 5.71
CA TYR A 222 14.37 -11.20 5.39
C TYR A 222 15.28 -11.67 6.51
N LYS A 223 14.99 -11.34 7.78
CA LYS A 223 15.79 -11.75 8.92
C LYS A 223 15.80 -13.26 9.17
N GLU A 224 14.77 -13.96 8.76
CA GLU A 224 14.65 -15.42 8.86
C GLU A 224 15.42 -16.17 7.76
N LEU A 225 15.80 -15.51 6.67
CA LEU A 225 16.58 -16.15 5.60
C LEU A 225 17.91 -16.71 6.13
N PRO A 226 18.41 -17.83 5.58
CA PRO A 226 19.74 -18.33 5.88
C PRO A 226 20.83 -17.27 5.66
N ALA A 227 21.92 -17.34 6.43
CA ALA A 227 22.97 -16.32 6.43
C ALA A 227 23.63 -16.08 5.06
N GLU A 228 23.69 -17.10 4.21
CA GLU A 228 24.17 -17.00 2.83
C GLU A 228 23.30 -16.11 1.96
N TYR A 229 21.98 -16.19 2.11
CA TYR A 229 21.02 -15.37 1.36
C TYR A 229 20.98 -13.92 1.87
N LYS A 230 21.15 -13.72 3.18
CA LYS A 230 21.24 -12.35 3.76
C LYS A 230 22.46 -11.57 3.26
N LYS A 231 23.46 -12.24 2.68
CA LYS A 231 24.61 -11.64 2.02
C LYS A 231 24.43 -11.48 0.50
N ASN A 232 23.30 -11.93 -0.05
CA ASN A 232 23.02 -11.79 -1.47
C ASN A 232 22.88 -10.30 -1.82
N THR A 233 23.80 -9.82 -2.67
CA THR A 233 23.89 -8.41 -3.06
C THR A 233 22.63 -7.92 -3.77
N GLU A 234 22.02 -8.74 -4.60
CA GLU A 234 20.81 -8.36 -5.36
C GLU A 234 19.60 -8.25 -4.43
N LEU A 235 19.47 -9.14 -3.43
CA LEU A 235 18.43 -9.04 -2.42
C LEU A 235 18.59 -7.77 -1.58
N ILE A 236 19.80 -7.48 -1.11
CA ILE A 236 20.06 -6.26 -0.32
C ILE A 236 19.77 -5.00 -1.15
N LYS A 237 20.21 -4.97 -2.42
CA LYS A 237 19.90 -3.85 -3.33
C LYS A 237 18.40 -3.69 -3.53
N ALA A 238 17.66 -4.78 -3.75
CA ALA A 238 16.22 -4.74 -3.93
C ALA A 238 15.49 -4.21 -2.67
N MET A 239 15.90 -4.65 -1.48
CA MET A 239 15.38 -4.18 -0.21
C MET A 239 15.63 -2.68 -0.01
N ARG A 240 16.88 -2.24 -0.22
CA ARG A 240 17.25 -0.82 -0.10
C ARG A 240 16.54 0.05 -1.14
N HIS A 241 16.45 -0.43 -2.38
CA HIS A 241 15.73 0.28 -3.44
C HIS A 241 14.26 0.47 -3.07
N TYR A 242 13.59 -0.59 -2.63
CA TYR A 242 12.20 -0.49 -2.17
C TYR A 242 12.04 0.51 -1.02
N ASP A 243 12.87 0.42 0.02
CA ASP A 243 12.82 1.32 1.17
C ASP A 243 13.02 2.79 0.75
N HIS A 244 13.99 3.05 -0.14
CA HIS A 244 14.26 4.38 -0.67
C HIS A 244 13.09 4.92 -1.51
N THR A 245 12.60 4.13 -2.44
CA THR A 245 11.48 4.52 -3.33
C THR A 245 10.24 4.91 -2.52
N VAL A 246 9.86 4.10 -1.53
CA VAL A 246 8.65 4.37 -0.72
C VAL A 246 8.83 5.53 0.23
N ASN A 247 9.93 5.56 0.96
CA ASN A 247 10.09 6.48 2.08
C ASN A 247 10.75 7.81 1.72
N ILE A 248 11.42 7.88 0.57
CA ILE A 248 12.10 9.09 0.10
C ILE A 248 11.48 9.59 -1.20
N GLU A 249 11.61 8.86 -2.32
CA GLU A 249 11.23 9.35 -3.65
C GLU A 249 9.75 9.66 -3.74
N TRP A 250 8.89 8.67 -3.44
CA TRP A 250 7.44 8.88 -3.47
C TRP A 250 6.99 9.98 -2.52
N THR A 251 7.61 10.08 -1.34
CA THR A 251 7.29 11.12 -0.36
C THR A 251 7.69 12.51 -0.86
N ILE A 252 8.85 12.64 -1.56
CA ILE A 252 9.28 13.92 -2.14
C ILE A 252 8.33 14.33 -3.26
N HIS A 253 7.98 13.45 -4.21
CA HIS A 253 7.04 13.76 -5.29
C HIS A 253 5.67 14.16 -4.75
N HIS A 254 5.17 13.45 -3.73
CA HIS A 254 3.94 13.84 -3.05
C HIS A 254 4.03 15.22 -2.40
N LEU A 255 5.16 15.53 -1.75
CA LEU A 255 5.41 16.83 -1.14
C LEU A 255 5.43 17.95 -2.19
N GLU A 256 6.07 17.73 -3.32
CA GLU A 256 6.16 18.70 -4.43
C GLU A 256 4.79 18.95 -5.07
N ALA A 257 4.02 17.90 -5.34
CA ALA A 257 2.65 18.02 -5.82
C ALA A 257 1.77 18.78 -4.80
N ALA A 258 1.86 18.45 -3.52
CA ALA A 258 1.12 19.15 -2.47
C ALA A 258 1.49 20.64 -2.39
N LYS A 259 2.78 20.98 -2.49
CA LYS A 259 3.24 22.39 -2.51
C LYS A 259 2.66 23.17 -3.68
N LYS A 260 2.60 22.56 -4.86
CA LYS A 260 2.06 23.20 -6.07
C LYS A 260 0.61 23.63 -5.88
N TYR A 261 -0.21 22.80 -5.24
CA TYR A 261 -1.65 23.04 -5.09
C TYR A 261 -2.03 23.72 -3.78
N LEU A 262 -1.30 23.47 -2.70
CA LEU A 262 -1.64 23.98 -1.37
C LEU A 262 -0.83 25.22 -0.98
N GLY A 263 0.32 25.44 -1.62
CA GLY A 263 1.26 26.47 -1.21
C GLY A 263 1.61 26.34 0.27
N ASP A 264 1.52 27.43 1.03
CA ASP A 264 1.71 27.43 2.48
C ASP A 264 0.39 27.15 3.26
N GLY A 265 -0.69 26.82 2.57
CA GLY A 265 -2.00 26.55 3.16
C GLY A 265 -2.11 25.19 3.83
N ALA A 266 -3.11 25.03 4.70
CA ALA A 266 -3.43 23.74 5.32
C ALA A 266 -3.92 22.71 4.29
N ALA A 267 -3.73 21.42 4.57
CA ALA A 267 -4.33 20.34 3.78
C ALA A 267 -5.86 20.45 3.74
N THR A 268 -6.50 19.84 2.75
CA THR A 268 -7.97 19.87 2.57
C THR A 268 -8.72 19.41 3.83
N GLY A 269 -8.15 18.49 4.62
CA GLY A 269 -8.69 18.07 5.92
C GLY A 269 -8.33 18.98 7.11
N GLY A 270 -7.67 20.13 6.88
CA GLY A 270 -7.26 21.06 7.93
C GLY A 270 -6.00 20.66 8.71
N SER A 271 -5.33 19.57 8.34
CA SER A 271 -4.08 19.16 8.97
C SER A 271 -2.88 19.97 8.45
N ASP A 272 -1.89 20.15 9.32
CA ASP A 272 -0.57 20.65 8.92
C ASP A 272 0.21 19.53 8.22
N TRP A 273 -0.01 19.40 6.91
CA TRP A 273 0.56 18.35 6.08
C TRP A 273 2.09 18.38 6.05
N THR A 274 2.70 19.54 6.25
CA THR A 274 4.16 19.70 6.27
C THR A 274 4.80 18.92 7.40
N LYS A 275 4.15 18.80 8.55
CA LYS A 275 4.68 18.11 9.72
C LYS A 275 4.76 16.59 9.55
N TYR A 276 3.85 15.97 8.82
CA TYR A 276 3.88 14.52 8.67
C TYR A 276 4.38 14.04 7.31
N MET A 277 4.42 14.90 6.29
CA MET A 277 4.93 14.54 4.97
C MET A 277 6.42 14.84 4.78
N HIS A 278 6.96 15.84 5.49
CA HIS A 278 8.34 16.23 5.26
C HIS A 278 9.31 15.22 5.90
N PRO A 279 10.25 14.62 5.14
CA PRO A 279 11.19 13.61 5.64
C PRO A 279 11.97 14.02 6.89
N LYS A 280 12.23 15.33 7.05
CA LYS A 280 12.88 15.89 8.25
C LYS A 280 12.16 15.56 9.56
N TYR A 281 10.83 15.47 9.53
CA TYR A 281 10.01 15.25 10.74
C TYR A 281 9.62 13.80 10.91
N GLN A 282 9.56 13.04 9.81
CA GLN A 282 9.01 11.69 9.79
C GLN A 282 9.81 10.76 8.85
N ARG A 283 11.13 10.71 9.02
CA ARG A 283 11.95 9.77 8.26
C ARG A 283 11.61 8.35 8.69
N ARG A 284 10.87 7.65 7.85
CA ARG A 284 10.59 6.23 8.00
C ARG A 284 11.72 5.45 7.35
N ILE A 285 12.03 4.31 7.94
CA ILE A 285 12.98 3.36 7.41
C ILE A 285 12.41 1.98 7.71
N PHE A 286 12.17 1.21 6.68
CA PHE A 286 11.62 -0.12 6.84
C PHE A 286 12.67 -1.14 7.24
N PHE A 287 13.90 -0.97 6.78
CA PHE A 287 14.99 -1.92 6.96
C PHE A 287 16.23 -1.27 7.58
N PRO A 288 16.17 -0.84 8.83
CA PRO A 288 17.20 0.01 9.43
C PRO A 288 18.61 -0.61 9.43
N ASP A 289 18.73 -1.94 9.57
CA ASP A 289 20.04 -2.62 9.62
C ASP A 289 20.71 -2.72 8.23
N LEU A 290 20.02 -2.37 7.15
CA LEU A 290 20.59 -2.33 5.80
C LEU A 290 21.23 -0.99 5.45
N TRP A 291 21.11 0.02 6.32
CA TRP A 291 21.62 1.37 6.13
C TRP A 291 22.74 1.67 7.12
N SER A 292 23.79 2.35 6.69
CA SER A 292 24.81 2.86 7.59
C SER A 292 24.29 4.06 8.42
N LYS A 293 24.94 4.32 9.54
CA LYS A 293 24.57 5.47 10.39
C LYS A 293 24.67 6.80 9.63
N ASP A 294 25.64 6.92 8.73
CA ASP A 294 25.86 8.15 7.94
C ASP A 294 24.74 8.33 6.91
N GLU A 295 24.29 7.24 6.25
CA GLU A 295 23.14 7.26 5.33
C GLU A 295 21.83 7.56 6.06
N LEU A 296 21.70 7.18 7.34
CA LEU A 296 20.54 7.48 8.16
C LEU A 296 20.56 8.92 8.71
N ALA A 297 21.71 9.55 8.80
CA ALA A 297 21.86 10.91 9.34
C ALA A 297 21.64 12.02 8.30
N GLY A 298 21.83 11.73 6.99
CA GLY A 298 21.60 12.65 5.86
C GLY A 298 20.17 12.69 5.41
#